data_6d5d8d611ffeb7ec5ecbe1ba213fc36f
#
_entry.id   6d5d8d611ffeb7ec5ecbe1ba213fc36f
#
_cell.length_a   1.000
_cell.length_b   1.000
_cell.length_c   1.000
_cell.angle_alpha   90.00
_cell.angle_beta   90.00
_cell.angle_gamma   90.00
#
_symmetry.space_group_name_H-M   'P 1'
#
loop_
_entity.id
_entity.type
_entity.pdbx_description
1 polymer ?
#
loop_
_entity_poly.entity_id
_entity_poly.type
_entity_poly.pdbx_seq_one_letter_code
_entity_poly.pdbx_strand_id
1 'polypeptide(L)'
;MTDDEAVTAADSLARLLRETAAELDARHARDEALATVKASRKLLLVHTSASMQPAGRAWRLGVLLLDRDGRAWATGSITRATEPKREQNLSASVEERRDARRAASRRFTEGEVVNFGHVPLPLDAESLRSGAADPLLLRDGVVHVRWGQGADELRELRAYLADRSEFV
;
A
#
# COMPACT_ATOMS: atom_id res chain seq x y z
N MET A 1 -8.05 -6.63 -27.43
CA MET A 1 -8.80 -6.13 -26.26
C MET A 1 -9.51 -4.85 -26.67
N THR A 2 -10.82 -4.83 -26.59
CA THR A 2 -11.67 -3.70 -26.94
C THR A 2 -11.79 -2.72 -25.76
N ASP A 3 -12.23 -1.48 -26.04
CA ASP A 3 -12.47 -0.48 -24.99
C ASP A 3 -13.58 -0.94 -24.04
N ASP A 4 -14.60 -1.62 -24.54
CA ASP A 4 -15.72 -2.13 -23.76
C ASP A 4 -15.28 -3.23 -22.78
N GLU A 5 -14.37 -4.12 -23.18
CA GLU A 5 -13.77 -5.13 -22.28
C GLU A 5 -12.99 -4.49 -21.13
N ALA A 6 -12.24 -3.41 -21.39
CA ALA A 6 -11.49 -2.72 -20.37
C ALA A 6 -12.39 -1.96 -19.38
N VAL A 7 -13.47 -1.36 -19.85
CA VAL A 7 -14.50 -0.71 -19.00
C VAL A 7 -15.17 -1.76 -18.10
N THR A 8 -15.59 -2.88 -18.67
CA THR A 8 -16.19 -3.98 -17.92
C THR A 8 -15.25 -4.53 -16.85
N ALA A 9 -13.94 -4.66 -17.17
CA ALA A 9 -12.94 -5.10 -16.23
C ALA A 9 -12.73 -4.09 -15.09
N ALA A 10 -12.72 -2.78 -15.39
CA ALA A 10 -12.59 -1.72 -14.39
C ALA A 10 -13.78 -1.70 -13.41
N ASP A 11 -15.02 -1.83 -13.91
CA ASP A 11 -16.22 -1.91 -13.08
C ASP A 11 -16.21 -3.17 -12.20
N SER A 12 -15.76 -4.29 -12.74
CA SER A 12 -15.64 -5.56 -12.02
C SER A 12 -14.57 -5.48 -10.94
N LEU A 13 -13.43 -4.81 -11.23
CA LEU A 13 -12.37 -4.52 -10.28
C LEU A 13 -12.88 -3.67 -9.11
N ALA A 14 -13.54 -2.55 -9.40
CA ALA A 14 -14.06 -1.66 -8.38
C ALA A 14 -15.10 -2.36 -7.47
N ARG A 15 -15.92 -3.24 -8.04
CA ARG A 15 -16.87 -4.06 -7.27
C ARG A 15 -16.12 -5.06 -6.38
N LEU A 16 -15.16 -5.81 -6.93
CA LEU A 16 -14.38 -6.80 -6.19
C LEU A 16 -13.67 -6.17 -4.98
N LEU A 17 -13.05 -5.00 -5.15
CA LEU A 17 -12.36 -4.32 -4.06
C LEU A 17 -13.34 -3.87 -2.96
N ARG A 18 -14.53 -3.35 -3.31
CA ARG A 18 -15.56 -3.01 -2.32
C ARG A 18 -16.12 -4.23 -1.60
N GLU A 19 -16.36 -5.33 -2.30
CA GLU A 19 -16.78 -6.59 -1.70
C GLU A 19 -15.75 -7.12 -0.70
N THR A 20 -14.48 -7.16 -1.11
CA THR A 20 -13.37 -7.56 -0.22
C THR A 20 -13.26 -6.65 1.00
N ALA A 21 -13.36 -5.33 0.81
CA ALA A 21 -13.33 -4.38 1.93
C ALA A 21 -14.48 -4.61 2.91
N ALA A 22 -15.71 -4.84 2.40
CA ALA A 22 -16.88 -5.13 3.23
C ALA A 22 -16.73 -6.43 4.02
N GLU A 23 -16.16 -7.48 3.42
CA GLU A 23 -15.88 -8.75 4.10
C GLU A 23 -14.85 -8.59 5.22
N LEU A 24 -13.76 -7.86 4.95
CA LEU A 24 -12.72 -7.58 5.94
C LEU A 24 -13.25 -6.75 7.13
N ASP A 25 -14.06 -5.74 6.85
CA ASP A 25 -14.67 -4.91 7.87
C ASP A 25 -15.69 -5.69 8.73
N ALA A 26 -16.54 -6.52 8.09
CA ALA A 26 -17.53 -7.34 8.79
C ALA A 26 -16.93 -8.33 9.78
N ARG A 27 -15.76 -8.87 9.50
CA ARG A 27 -15.03 -9.77 10.41
C ARG A 27 -14.02 -9.07 11.32
N HIS A 28 -14.03 -7.73 11.34
CA HIS A 28 -13.12 -6.91 12.14
C HIS A 28 -11.63 -7.25 11.89
N ALA A 29 -11.28 -7.51 10.62
CA ALA A 29 -9.90 -7.79 10.22
C ALA A 29 -8.98 -6.64 10.64
N ARG A 30 -7.75 -6.99 11.05
CA ARG A 30 -6.80 -6.03 11.59
C ARG A 30 -6.24 -5.14 10.49
N ASP A 31 -6.59 -3.86 10.52
CA ASP A 31 -6.03 -2.84 9.65
C ASP A 31 -4.74 -2.22 10.22
N GLU A 32 -3.99 -1.56 9.37
CA GLU A 32 -2.73 -0.87 9.70
C GLU A 32 -2.85 0.61 9.36
N ALA A 33 -2.04 1.45 10.02
CA ALA A 33 -2.02 2.87 9.73
C ALA A 33 -1.37 3.17 8.37
N LEU A 34 -1.91 4.18 7.69
CA LEU A 34 -1.30 4.81 6.51
C LEU A 34 -0.66 6.14 6.91
N ALA A 35 0.49 6.44 6.33
CA ALA A 35 1.17 7.71 6.52
C ALA A 35 1.63 8.32 5.20
N THR A 36 1.48 9.62 5.06
CA THR A 36 2.20 10.42 4.07
C THR A 36 3.51 10.92 4.67
N VAL A 37 4.59 10.87 3.88
CA VAL A 37 5.90 11.40 4.29
C VAL A 37 6.07 12.79 3.72
N LYS A 38 6.26 13.78 4.60
CA LYS A 38 6.70 15.11 4.19
C LYS A 38 8.22 15.12 4.18
N ALA A 39 8.80 15.31 2.99
CA ALA A 39 10.24 15.44 2.85
C ALA A 39 10.78 16.58 3.71
N SER A 40 11.96 16.37 4.29
CA SER A 40 12.68 17.45 4.98
C SER A 40 13.00 18.57 4.00
N ARG A 41 12.60 19.80 4.30
CA ARG A 41 13.09 20.97 3.55
C ARG A 41 14.42 21.38 4.14
N LYS A 42 15.48 21.42 3.32
CA LYS A 42 16.72 22.14 3.66
C LYS A 42 16.41 23.64 3.63
N LEU A 43 16.02 24.21 4.75
CA LEU A 43 16.02 25.65 4.93
C LEU A 43 17.34 25.98 5.64
N LEU A 44 18.23 26.75 4.95
CA LEU A 44 19.43 27.38 5.44
C LEU A 44 19.74 27.12 6.93
N LEU A 45 20.59 26.09 7.23
CA LEU A 45 21.09 25.71 8.56
C LEU A 45 20.22 24.84 9.48
N VAL A 46 19.00 24.44 9.11
CA VAL A 46 18.20 23.53 9.93
C VAL A 46 17.88 22.27 9.14
N HIS A 47 18.43 21.12 9.52
CA HIS A 47 18.02 19.80 9.06
C HIS A 47 16.71 19.43 9.77
N THR A 48 15.57 19.67 9.14
CA THR A 48 14.31 19.11 9.65
C THR A 48 14.22 17.63 9.24
N SER A 49 14.13 16.76 10.22
CA SER A 49 13.89 15.32 9.99
C SER A 49 12.61 15.11 9.19
N ALA A 50 12.57 14.10 8.34
CA ALA A 50 11.34 13.68 7.67
C ALA A 50 10.23 13.48 8.70
N SER A 51 9.02 13.94 8.40
CA SER A 51 7.86 13.78 9.28
C SER A 51 6.78 12.95 8.61
N MET A 52 6.16 12.05 9.38
CA MET A 52 5.00 11.29 8.94
C MET A 52 3.72 11.98 9.42
N GLN A 53 2.69 11.96 8.55
CA GLN A 53 1.35 12.45 8.86
C GLN A 53 0.36 11.31 8.68
N PRO A 54 -0.57 11.07 9.61
CA PRO A 54 -1.64 10.10 9.44
C PRO A 54 -2.44 10.37 8.16
N ALA A 55 -2.70 9.32 7.38
CA ALA A 55 -3.39 9.38 6.09
C ALA A 55 -4.58 8.40 6.00
N GLY A 56 -4.96 7.79 7.12
CA GLY A 56 -6.03 6.81 7.19
C GLY A 56 -5.56 5.44 7.65
N ARG A 57 -6.34 4.43 7.34
CA ARG A 57 -6.08 3.02 7.68
C ARG A 57 -6.40 2.13 6.49
N ALA A 58 -5.68 1.02 6.35
CA ALA A 58 -5.92 0.03 5.30
C ALA A 58 -5.50 -1.36 5.75
N TRP A 59 -6.08 -2.39 5.15
CA TRP A 59 -5.58 -3.77 5.25
C TRP A 59 -4.42 -3.97 4.30
N ARG A 60 -3.37 -4.62 4.79
CA ARG A 60 -2.22 -4.99 3.97
C ARG A 60 -2.41 -6.37 3.37
N LEU A 61 -2.74 -6.42 2.09
CA LEU A 61 -2.99 -7.63 1.31
C LEU A 61 -1.79 -7.92 0.40
N GLY A 62 -0.68 -8.30 0.99
CA GLY A 62 0.58 -8.55 0.29
C GLY A 62 1.14 -7.29 -0.39
N VAL A 63 1.10 -7.21 -1.73
CA VAL A 63 1.58 -6.04 -2.51
C VAL A 63 0.55 -4.92 -2.65
N LEU A 64 -0.63 -5.09 -2.08
CA LEU A 64 -1.73 -4.14 -2.11
C LEU A 64 -2.09 -3.65 -0.71
N LEU A 65 -2.54 -2.40 -0.63
CA LEU A 65 -3.27 -1.86 0.52
C LEU A 65 -4.69 -1.57 0.07
N LEU A 66 -5.67 -1.87 0.90
CA LEU A 66 -7.10 -1.68 0.62
C LEU A 66 -7.76 -1.02 1.82
N ASP A 67 -8.49 0.09 1.62
CA ASP A 67 -9.27 0.71 2.67
C ASP A 67 -10.76 0.31 2.66
N ARG A 68 -11.52 0.83 3.64
CA ARG A 68 -12.94 0.55 3.79
C ARG A 68 -13.82 1.06 2.65
N ASP A 69 -13.34 2.06 1.91
CA ASP A 69 -14.05 2.64 0.77
C ASP A 69 -13.76 1.91 -0.55
N GLY A 70 -12.90 0.87 -0.52
CA GLY A 70 -12.47 0.13 -1.70
C GLY A 70 -11.38 0.84 -2.50
N ARG A 71 -10.73 1.87 -1.94
CA ARG A 71 -9.55 2.49 -2.55
C ARG A 71 -8.34 1.59 -2.33
N ALA A 72 -7.50 1.48 -3.36
CA ALA A 72 -6.34 0.63 -3.34
C ALA A 72 -5.04 1.40 -3.64
N TRP A 73 -3.95 0.92 -3.06
CA TRP A 73 -2.60 1.42 -3.30
C TRP A 73 -1.64 0.26 -3.52
N ALA A 74 -0.62 0.48 -4.33
CA ALA A 74 0.57 -0.35 -4.31
C ALA A 74 1.32 -0.10 -3.00
N THR A 75 1.83 -1.17 -2.38
CA THR A 75 2.56 -1.06 -1.12
C THR A 75 3.88 -0.34 -1.31
N GLY A 76 4.22 0.51 -0.34
CA GLY A 76 5.55 1.09 -0.18
C GLY A 76 6.30 0.42 0.96
N SER A 77 6.94 1.24 1.77
CA SER A 77 7.68 0.83 2.95
C SER A 77 6.76 0.66 4.16
N ILE A 78 7.23 -0.11 5.13
CA ILE A 78 6.55 -0.38 6.39
C ILE A 78 7.50 -0.09 7.57
N THR A 79 6.96 0.46 8.63
CA THR A 79 7.69 0.63 9.89
C THR A 79 6.80 0.35 11.09
N ARG A 80 7.39 0.27 12.27
CA ARG A 80 6.67 0.18 13.54
C ARG A 80 6.92 1.45 14.34
N ALA A 81 5.88 2.03 14.88
CA ALA A 81 5.96 3.22 15.73
C ALA A 81 6.58 2.86 17.09
N THR A 82 7.91 2.79 17.14
CA THR A 82 8.68 2.50 18.36
C THR A 82 9.82 3.50 18.49
N GLU A 83 10.12 3.93 19.72
CA GLU A 83 11.27 4.79 19.97
C GLU A 83 12.57 4.03 19.63
N PRO A 84 13.39 4.52 18.68
CA PRO A 84 14.62 3.83 18.32
C PRO A 84 15.68 3.98 19.42
N LYS A 85 16.30 2.87 19.84
CA LYS A 85 17.43 2.89 20.78
C LYS A 85 18.62 3.61 20.16
N ARG A 86 19.43 4.29 20.99
CA ARG A 86 20.66 4.94 20.55
C ARG A 86 21.73 3.87 20.26
N GLU A 87 22.16 3.76 19.03
CA GLU A 87 23.29 2.95 18.58
C GLU A 87 24.23 3.85 17.80
N GLN A 88 25.55 3.55 17.87
CA GLN A 88 26.57 4.30 17.15
C GLN A 88 27.03 3.51 15.91
N ASN A 89 27.45 4.22 14.85
CA ASN A 89 28.00 3.67 13.61
C ASN A 89 27.05 2.76 12.82
N LEU A 90 25.96 3.34 12.30
CA LEU A 90 24.98 2.62 11.49
C LEU A 90 25.22 2.84 10.00
N SER A 91 24.89 1.82 9.17
CA SER A 91 24.85 2.01 7.72
C SER A 91 23.70 2.94 7.31
N ALA A 92 23.80 3.58 6.13
CA ALA A 92 22.76 4.51 5.65
C ALA A 92 21.34 3.90 5.64
N SER A 93 21.20 2.62 5.25
CA SER A 93 19.91 1.92 5.26
C SER A 93 19.36 1.65 6.66
N VAL A 94 20.21 1.52 7.66
CA VAL A 94 19.81 1.37 9.06
C VAL A 94 19.38 2.72 9.64
N GLU A 95 20.08 3.80 9.27
CA GLU A 95 19.71 5.16 9.66
C GLU A 95 18.34 5.55 9.08
N GLU A 96 18.09 5.27 7.81
CA GLU A 96 16.82 5.53 7.16
C GLU A 96 15.65 4.80 7.87
N ARG A 97 15.81 3.51 8.17
CA ARG A 97 14.81 2.74 8.93
C ARG A 97 14.60 3.30 10.35
N ARG A 98 15.65 3.79 10.97
CA ARG A 98 15.59 4.41 12.30
C ARG A 98 14.86 5.74 12.27
N ASP A 99 15.12 6.57 11.25
CA ASP A 99 14.42 7.83 11.05
C ASP A 99 12.94 7.63 10.76
N ALA A 100 12.58 6.60 9.98
CA ALA A 100 11.20 6.21 9.77
C ALA A 100 10.51 5.81 11.09
N ARG A 101 11.15 5.00 11.95
CA ARG A 101 10.62 4.65 13.28
C ARG A 101 10.41 5.88 14.15
N ARG A 102 11.41 6.77 14.21
CA ARG A 102 11.31 8.02 14.98
C ARG A 102 10.21 8.95 14.45
N ALA A 103 10.05 9.04 13.13
CA ALA A 103 8.98 9.82 12.53
C ALA A 103 7.60 9.22 12.85
N ALA A 104 7.48 7.89 12.86
CA ALA A 104 6.25 7.19 13.21
C ALA A 104 5.92 7.31 14.71
N SER A 105 6.90 7.12 15.62
CA SER A 105 6.68 7.16 17.09
C SER A 105 6.12 8.50 17.58
N ARG A 106 6.31 9.58 16.84
CA ARG A 106 5.79 10.91 17.18
C ARG A 106 4.32 11.14 16.84
N ARG A 107 3.72 10.29 16.03
CA ARG A 107 2.39 10.52 15.42
C ARG A 107 1.44 9.34 15.52
N PHE A 108 1.95 8.16 15.80
CA PHE A 108 1.19 6.91 15.86
C PHE A 108 1.34 6.28 17.23
N THR A 109 0.41 5.40 17.58
CA THR A 109 0.44 4.68 18.86
C THR A 109 1.68 3.78 18.95
N GLU A 110 2.28 3.68 20.13
CA GLU A 110 3.43 2.80 20.38
C GLU A 110 3.15 1.36 19.92
N GLY A 111 4.05 0.82 19.10
CA GLY A 111 3.92 -0.52 18.53
C GLY A 111 3.06 -0.61 17.28
N GLU A 112 2.39 0.46 16.86
CA GLU A 112 1.52 0.46 15.68
C GLU A 112 2.34 0.25 14.39
N VAL A 113 1.78 -0.55 13.48
CA VAL A 113 2.35 -0.77 12.14
C VAL A 113 1.92 0.37 11.24
N VAL A 114 2.88 1.00 10.55
CA VAL A 114 2.66 2.18 9.70
C VAL A 114 3.19 1.92 8.30
N ASN A 115 2.31 2.01 7.32
CA ASN A 115 2.62 1.94 5.88
C ASN A 115 2.87 3.34 5.33
N PHE A 116 3.94 3.54 4.58
CA PHE A 116 4.29 4.82 3.98
C PHE A 116 4.94 4.67 2.61
N GLY A 117 4.95 5.72 1.81
CA GLY A 117 5.47 5.67 0.44
C GLY A 117 4.63 4.79 -0.49
N HIS A 118 3.39 4.49 -0.10
CA HIS A 118 2.42 3.80 -0.93
C HIS A 118 1.95 4.70 -2.08
N VAL A 119 1.59 4.09 -3.20
CA VAL A 119 1.17 4.79 -4.43
C VAL A 119 -0.29 4.47 -4.71
N PRO A 120 -1.18 5.48 -4.85
CA PRO A 120 -2.57 5.25 -5.23
C PRO A 120 -2.65 4.52 -6.57
N LEU A 121 -3.52 3.52 -6.68
CA LEU A 121 -3.76 2.80 -7.91
C LEU A 121 -4.92 3.44 -8.67
N PRO A 122 -4.70 3.93 -9.89
CA PRO A 122 -5.78 4.31 -10.78
C PRO A 122 -6.49 3.05 -11.26
N LEU A 123 -7.81 2.98 -11.03
CA LEU A 123 -8.60 1.77 -11.31
C LEU A 123 -9.47 1.89 -12.56
N ASP A 124 -9.26 2.92 -13.36
CA ASP A 124 -9.99 3.17 -14.60
C ASP A 124 -9.48 2.30 -15.76
N ALA A 125 -10.30 2.17 -16.79
CA ALA A 125 -10.03 1.32 -17.95
C ALA A 125 -8.73 1.68 -18.69
N GLU A 126 -8.43 2.98 -18.83
CA GLU A 126 -7.23 3.46 -19.52
C GLU A 126 -5.96 3.09 -18.73
N SER A 127 -5.99 3.27 -17.41
CA SER A 127 -4.88 2.94 -16.53
C SER A 127 -4.59 1.44 -16.51
N LEU A 128 -5.64 0.61 -16.53
CA LEU A 128 -5.49 -0.84 -16.64
C LEU A 128 -4.89 -1.28 -17.96
N ARG A 129 -5.26 -0.64 -19.08
CA ARG A 129 -4.71 -0.94 -20.43
C ARG A 129 -3.28 -0.48 -20.59
N SER A 130 -2.97 0.72 -20.13
CA SER A 130 -1.64 1.33 -20.29
C SER A 130 -0.60 0.75 -19.34
N GLY A 131 -1.02 -0.01 -18.31
CA GLY A 131 -0.14 -0.52 -17.26
C GLY A 131 0.18 0.53 -16.17
N ALA A 132 -0.51 1.67 -16.17
CA ALA A 132 -0.36 2.69 -15.14
C ALA A 132 -0.85 2.23 -13.76
N ALA A 133 -1.65 1.16 -13.71
CA ALA A 133 -2.16 0.54 -12.49
C ALA A 133 -1.22 -0.52 -11.89
N ASP A 134 0.07 -0.60 -12.29
CA ASP A 134 1.02 -1.58 -11.73
C ASP A 134 0.99 -1.53 -10.19
N PRO A 135 0.86 -2.66 -9.47
CA PRO A 135 1.05 -4.06 -9.91
C PRO A 135 -0.20 -4.73 -10.52
N LEU A 136 -1.29 -4.03 -10.78
CA LEU A 136 -2.46 -4.57 -11.46
C LEU A 136 -2.27 -4.55 -12.96
N LEU A 137 -2.67 -5.64 -13.62
CA LEU A 137 -2.54 -5.84 -15.07
C LEU A 137 -3.82 -6.45 -15.61
N LEU A 138 -4.26 -5.96 -16.77
CA LEU A 138 -5.39 -6.53 -17.49
C LEU A 138 -4.90 -7.53 -18.53
N ARG A 139 -5.34 -8.80 -18.44
CA ARG A 139 -5.07 -9.86 -19.41
C ARG A 139 -6.36 -10.59 -19.77
N ASP A 140 -6.66 -10.69 -21.04
CA ASP A 140 -7.84 -11.39 -21.55
C ASP A 140 -9.15 -11.01 -20.83
N GLY A 141 -9.33 -9.71 -20.55
CA GLY A 141 -10.48 -9.17 -19.83
C GLY A 141 -10.49 -9.41 -18.31
N VAL A 142 -9.46 -10.06 -17.76
CA VAL A 142 -9.34 -10.39 -16.33
C VAL A 142 -8.21 -9.58 -15.68
N VAL A 143 -8.47 -9.02 -14.51
CA VAL A 143 -7.44 -8.30 -13.75
C VAL A 143 -6.58 -9.28 -12.97
N HIS A 144 -5.29 -9.17 -13.17
CA HIS A 144 -4.24 -9.90 -12.47
C HIS A 144 -3.42 -8.97 -11.59
N VAL A 145 -2.73 -9.52 -10.62
CA VAL A 145 -1.75 -8.83 -9.79
C VAL A 145 -0.37 -9.45 -9.94
N ARG A 146 0.64 -8.62 -10.14
CA ARG A 146 2.05 -9.01 -10.07
C ARG A 146 2.50 -8.95 -8.62
N TRP A 147 2.76 -10.10 -8.02
CA TRP A 147 3.11 -10.19 -6.60
C TRP A 147 4.63 -10.37 -6.35
N GLY A 148 5.43 -10.54 -7.41
CA GLY A 148 6.87 -10.67 -7.35
C GLY A 148 7.57 -10.19 -8.63
N GLN A 149 8.85 -10.59 -8.83
CA GLN A 149 9.71 -10.11 -9.92
C GLN A 149 9.74 -11.05 -11.15
N GLY A 150 9.27 -12.29 -11.01
CA GLY A 150 9.28 -13.30 -12.07
C GLY A 150 8.08 -13.21 -13.01
N ALA A 151 8.22 -13.77 -14.22
CA ALA A 151 7.12 -13.82 -15.19
C ALA A 151 5.93 -14.67 -14.69
N ASP A 152 6.21 -15.69 -13.87
CA ASP A 152 5.22 -16.58 -13.28
C ASP A 152 4.59 -16.03 -11.97
N GLU A 153 5.06 -14.87 -11.52
CA GLU A 153 4.58 -14.21 -10.31
C GLU A 153 3.37 -13.30 -10.58
N LEU A 154 2.50 -13.76 -11.46
CA LEU A 154 1.25 -13.14 -11.83
C LEU A 154 0.09 -14.05 -11.44
N ARG A 155 -0.94 -13.51 -10.78
CA ARG A 155 -2.11 -14.25 -10.33
C ARG A 155 -3.38 -13.47 -10.59
N GLU A 156 -4.49 -14.16 -10.89
CA GLU A 156 -5.79 -13.53 -10.94
C GLU A 156 -6.09 -12.81 -9.62
N LEU A 157 -6.51 -11.56 -9.69
CA LEU A 157 -6.67 -10.71 -8.51
C LEU A 157 -7.69 -11.26 -7.51
N ARG A 158 -8.80 -11.81 -7.98
CA ARG A 158 -9.82 -12.40 -7.09
C ARG A 158 -9.24 -13.51 -6.21
N ALA A 159 -8.51 -14.45 -6.81
CA ALA A 159 -7.87 -15.54 -6.09
C ALA A 159 -6.76 -15.04 -5.16
N TYR A 160 -6.01 -14.02 -5.58
CA TYR A 160 -5.00 -13.39 -4.75
C TYR A 160 -5.60 -12.71 -3.51
N LEU A 161 -6.66 -11.92 -3.68
CA LEU A 161 -7.32 -11.24 -2.56
C LEU A 161 -7.93 -12.24 -1.59
N ALA A 162 -8.57 -13.31 -2.08
CA ALA A 162 -9.11 -14.36 -1.22
C ALA A 162 -8.04 -14.95 -0.31
N ASP A 163 -6.89 -15.38 -0.88
CA ASP A 163 -5.78 -15.91 -0.08
C ASP A 163 -5.22 -14.88 0.92
N ARG A 164 -4.99 -13.64 0.47
CA ARG A 164 -4.36 -12.63 1.34
C ARG A 164 -5.28 -12.17 2.44
N SER A 165 -6.58 -12.18 2.19
CA SER A 165 -7.58 -11.85 3.19
C SER A 165 -7.58 -12.79 4.38
N GLU A 166 -7.16 -14.05 4.24
CA GLU A 166 -7.10 -15.02 5.34
C GLU A 166 -6.08 -14.65 6.43
N PHE A 167 -5.10 -13.81 6.12
CA PHE A 167 -3.98 -13.46 7.01
C PHE A 167 -4.12 -12.10 7.72
N VAL A 168 -5.24 -11.42 7.60
CA VAL A 168 -5.48 -10.10 8.22
C VAL A 168 -6.68 -10.07 9.15
#